data_498e10c8d7cb3dbfeec6929ac59142b5
#
_entry.id   498e10c8d7cb3dbfeec6929ac59142b5
#
_cell.length_a   1.000
_cell.length_b   1.000
_cell.length_c   1.000
_cell.angle_alpha   90.00
_cell.angle_beta   90.00
_cell.angle_gamma   90.00
#
_symmetry.space_group_name_H-M   'P 1'
#
loop_
_entity.id
_entity.type
_entity.pdbx_description
1 polymer ?
#
loop_
_entity_poly.entity_id
_entity_poly.type
_entity_poly.pdbx_seq_one_letter_code
_entity_poly.pdbx_strand_id
1 'polypeptide(L)'
;YDVTIIDNLSTGNKNLIPNDVEFIKCNINELEKVDSIIKKNNFGAIMHFAGFVKVEESITFPDKYFTNNTKNSEQLFNICIKNNLSNIIFSSTAAVYGNVSQTDLISETAKLKPLNPYGESKVRTEQYLLKKITTDINFIILRYFNVAGADPKMRSGLISKNTTHLIKTVSEVAVGQRDKIKIFGNDYNTPDGTAIRDYIHVSDLADIHIKALKFMIENKK
;
A
#
# COMPACT_ATOMS: atom_id res chain seq x y z
N TYR A 1 18.83 1.09 9.95
CA TYR A 1 17.72 0.32 10.54
C TYR A 1 17.89 -1.15 10.20
N ASP A 2 17.67 -2.01 11.18
CA ASP A 2 17.55 -3.44 10.95
C ASP A 2 16.15 -3.73 10.43
N VAL A 3 16.05 -4.41 9.29
CA VAL A 3 14.79 -4.63 8.59
C VAL A 3 14.50 -6.13 8.52
N THR A 4 13.28 -6.52 8.90
CA THR A 4 12.74 -7.86 8.68
C THR A 4 11.54 -7.76 7.76
N ILE A 5 11.50 -8.56 6.70
CA ILE A 5 10.38 -8.62 5.75
C ILE A 5 9.54 -9.85 6.04
N ILE A 6 8.23 -9.64 6.19
CA ILE A 6 7.23 -10.71 6.25
C ILE A 6 6.39 -10.64 4.97
N ASP A 7 6.38 -11.70 4.18
CA ASP A 7 5.59 -11.80 2.95
C ASP A 7 5.21 -13.27 2.69
N ASN A 8 4.00 -13.51 2.21
CA ASN A 8 3.55 -14.86 1.85
C ASN A 8 3.91 -15.27 0.42
N LEU A 9 4.49 -14.32 -0.36
CA LEU A 9 4.86 -14.47 -1.77
C LEU A 9 3.69 -14.81 -2.71
N SER A 10 2.45 -14.48 -2.34
CA SER A 10 1.29 -14.67 -3.22
C SER A 10 1.34 -13.76 -4.45
N THR A 11 1.91 -12.57 -4.31
CA THR A 11 2.16 -11.60 -5.39
C THR A 11 3.59 -11.06 -5.34
N GLY A 12 4.27 -11.22 -4.22
CA GLY A 12 5.66 -10.80 -4.00
C GLY A 12 6.67 -11.66 -4.77
N ASN A 13 7.88 -11.12 -4.95
CA ASN A 13 8.97 -11.83 -5.59
C ASN A 13 10.21 -11.85 -4.69
N LYS A 14 10.59 -13.03 -4.25
CA LYS A 14 11.73 -13.24 -3.35
C LYS A 14 13.04 -12.67 -3.93
N ASN A 15 13.21 -12.66 -5.25
CA ASN A 15 14.43 -12.17 -5.89
C ASN A 15 14.63 -10.66 -5.76
N LEU A 16 13.61 -9.91 -5.31
CA LEU A 16 13.72 -8.47 -5.03
C LEU A 16 14.13 -8.17 -3.58
N ILE A 17 14.24 -9.18 -2.74
CA ILE A 17 14.66 -9.01 -1.34
C ILE A 17 16.19 -8.96 -1.30
N PRO A 18 16.78 -7.89 -0.73
CA PRO A 18 18.23 -7.82 -0.56
C PRO A 18 18.74 -8.98 0.33
N ASN A 19 19.95 -9.47 0.03
CA ASN A 19 20.53 -10.63 0.72
C ASN A 19 20.87 -10.36 2.20
N ASP A 20 21.01 -9.12 2.58
CA ASP A 20 21.33 -8.64 3.93
C ASP A 20 20.07 -8.32 4.76
N VAL A 21 18.88 -8.59 4.23
CA VAL A 21 17.60 -8.38 4.90
C VAL A 21 17.01 -9.70 5.35
N GLU A 22 16.61 -9.78 6.62
CA GLU A 22 15.90 -10.95 7.14
C GLU A 22 14.55 -11.12 6.46
N PHE A 23 14.29 -12.32 5.92
CA PHE A 23 13.03 -12.65 5.26
C PHE A 23 12.34 -13.81 5.93
N ILE A 24 11.09 -13.61 6.31
CA ILE A 24 10.23 -14.63 6.91
C ILE A 24 9.03 -14.87 6.00
N LYS A 25 8.95 -16.04 5.38
CA LYS A 25 7.76 -16.44 4.64
C LYS A 25 6.62 -16.73 5.60
N CYS A 26 5.63 -15.83 5.64
CA CYS A 26 4.48 -15.92 6.52
C CYS A 26 3.30 -15.13 5.94
N ASN A 27 2.08 -15.62 6.13
CA ASN A 27 0.88 -14.84 5.88
C ASN A 27 0.51 -14.05 7.15
N ILE A 28 0.04 -12.82 6.99
CA ILE A 28 -0.38 -12.00 8.13
C ILE A 28 -1.57 -12.57 8.91
N ASN A 29 -2.29 -13.54 8.36
CA ASN A 29 -3.35 -14.30 9.05
C ASN A 29 -2.83 -15.52 9.85
N GLU A 30 -1.55 -15.84 9.76
CA GLU A 30 -0.89 -16.85 10.62
C GLU A 30 -0.60 -16.21 12.00
N LEU A 31 -1.67 -15.90 12.76
CA LEU A 31 -1.64 -15.00 13.91
C LEU A 31 -0.64 -15.43 15.00
N GLU A 32 -0.57 -16.71 15.32
CA GLU A 32 0.36 -17.26 16.32
C GLU A 32 1.82 -17.06 15.88
N LYS A 33 2.10 -17.29 14.60
CA LYS A 33 3.43 -17.10 14.03
C LYS A 33 3.83 -15.63 14.01
N VAL A 34 2.91 -14.75 13.59
CA VAL A 34 3.12 -13.30 13.60
C VAL A 34 3.35 -12.80 15.04
N ASP A 35 2.55 -13.24 16.01
CA ASP A 35 2.72 -12.91 17.44
C ASP A 35 4.10 -13.36 17.95
N SER A 36 4.53 -14.58 17.62
CA SER A 36 5.83 -15.10 17.98
C SER A 36 6.99 -14.29 17.37
N ILE A 37 6.88 -13.92 16.08
CA ILE A 37 7.88 -13.08 15.39
C ILE A 37 8.00 -11.71 16.08
N ILE A 38 6.89 -11.07 16.37
CA ILE A 38 6.89 -9.74 16.99
C ILE A 38 7.45 -9.80 18.42
N LYS A 39 7.10 -10.83 19.20
CA LYS A 39 7.62 -11.02 20.56
C LYS A 39 9.11 -11.29 20.62
N LYS A 40 9.60 -12.09 19.66
CA LYS A 40 11.02 -12.49 19.64
C LYS A 40 11.94 -11.31 19.28
N ASN A 41 11.45 -10.38 18.48
CA ASN A 41 12.20 -9.26 17.94
C ASN A 41 11.65 -7.96 18.55
N ASN A 42 12.49 -7.11 19.05
CA ASN A 42 12.09 -5.82 19.62
C ASN A 42 11.95 -4.77 18.51
N PHE A 43 10.94 -4.92 17.66
CA PHE A 43 10.71 -4.00 16.55
C PHE A 43 10.28 -2.61 17.05
N GLY A 44 10.87 -1.56 16.46
CA GLY A 44 10.52 -0.16 16.75
C GLY A 44 9.31 0.35 16.00
N ALA A 45 9.00 -0.23 14.85
CA ALA A 45 7.86 0.14 13.99
C ALA A 45 7.48 -0.98 13.03
N ILE A 46 6.26 -0.91 12.48
CA ILE A 46 5.79 -1.72 11.36
C ILE A 46 5.36 -0.82 10.20
N MET A 47 5.79 -1.18 8.98
CA MET A 47 5.28 -0.62 7.73
C MET A 47 4.42 -1.67 7.05
N HIS A 48 3.11 -1.44 6.96
CA HIS A 48 2.16 -2.41 6.46
C HIS A 48 1.81 -2.15 4.99
N PHE A 49 2.42 -2.93 4.11
CA PHE A 49 2.19 -2.91 2.66
C PHE A 49 1.35 -4.08 2.15
N ALA A 50 1.22 -5.15 2.95
CA ALA A 50 0.53 -6.35 2.52
C ALA A 50 -0.94 -6.06 2.17
N GLY A 51 -1.36 -6.46 0.97
CA GLY A 51 -2.72 -6.25 0.51
C GLY A 51 -2.90 -6.57 -0.97
N PHE A 52 -4.12 -6.94 -1.34
CA PHE A 52 -4.51 -7.00 -2.75
C PHE A 52 -4.83 -5.60 -3.26
N VAL A 53 -4.43 -5.30 -4.50
CA VAL A 53 -4.47 -3.93 -5.06
C VAL A 53 -5.23 -3.81 -6.39
N LYS A 54 -5.74 -4.92 -6.94
CA LYS A 54 -6.43 -4.92 -8.24
C LYS A 54 -7.88 -4.51 -8.09
N VAL A 55 -8.24 -3.32 -8.58
CA VAL A 55 -9.60 -2.76 -8.51
C VAL A 55 -10.63 -3.69 -9.16
N GLU A 56 -10.38 -4.14 -10.38
CA GLU A 56 -11.30 -5.03 -11.13
C GLU A 56 -11.53 -6.36 -10.39
N GLU A 57 -10.47 -6.97 -9.86
CA GLU A 57 -10.59 -8.20 -9.07
C GLU A 57 -11.41 -7.97 -7.80
N SER A 58 -11.30 -6.77 -7.19
CA SER A 58 -12.07 -6.45 -5.98
C SER A 58 -13.57 -6.41 -6.23
N ILE A 59 -14.00 -6.01 -7.43
CA ILE A 59 -15.42 -6.00 -7.82
C ILE A 59 -15.94 -7.43 -7.96
N THR A 60 -15.14 -8.30 -8.55
CA THR A 60 -15.51 -9.71 -8.76
C THR A 60 -15.47 -10.53 -7.46
N PHE A 61 -14.48 -10.25 -6.59
CA PHE A 61 -14.23 -11.00 -5.35
C PHE A 61 -14.10 -10.07 -4.13
N PRO A 62 -15.16 -9.34 -3.74
CA PRO A 62 -15.10 -8.35 -2.66
C PRO A 62 -14.69 -8.95 -1.31
N ASP A 63 -15.17 -10.13 -0.95
CA ASP A 63 -14.86 -10.79 0.31
C ASP A 63 -13.38 -11.13 0.47
N LYS A 64 -12.70 -11.44 -0.62
CA LYS A 64 -11.25 -11.63 -0.66
C LYS A 64 -10.53 -10.37 -0.16
N TYR A 65 -10.97 -9.19 -0.61
CA TYR A 65 -10.39 -7.90 -0.24
C TYR A 65 -10.73 -7.52 1.19
N PHE A 66 -11.99 -7.66 1.62
CA PHE A 66 -12.38 -7.39 3.00
C PHE A 66 -11.70 -8.32 4.00
N THR A 67 -11.53 -9.58 3.66
CA THR A 67 -10.80 -10.51 4.52
C THR A 67 -9.33 -10.15 4.60
N ASN A 68 -8.65 -10.03 3.46
CA ASN A 68 -7.20 -9.83 3.44
C ASN A 68 -6.78 -8.43 3.86
N ASN A 69 -7.38 -7.38 3.24
CA ASN A 69 -6.94 -6.00 3.45
C ASN A 69 -7.52 -5.38 4.71
N THR A 70 -8.69 -5.83 5.18
CA THR A 70 -9.31 -5.27 6.39
C THR A 70 -9.12 -6.21 7.58
N LYS A 71 -9.79 -7.36 7.60
CA LYS A 71 -9.81 -8.24 8.78
C LYS A 71 -8.41 -8.70 9.20
N ASN A 72 -7.59 -9.16 8.26
CA ASN A 72 -6.24 -9.63 8.59
C ASN A 72 -5.32 -8.47 9.02
N SER A 73 -5.48 -7.27 8.44
CA SER A 73 -4.75 -6.07 8.87
C SER A 73 -5.14 -5.65 10.29
N GLU A 74 -6.42 -5.66 10.62
CA GLU A 74 -6.91 -5.38 11.97
C GLU A 74 -6.34 -6.37 13.01
N GLN A 75 -6.28 -7.66 12.65
CA GLN A 75 -5.69 -8.70 13.50
C GLN A 75 -4.18 -8.47 13.69
N LEU A 76 -3.45 -8.13 12.61
CA LEU A 76 -2.05 -7.77 12.67
C LEU A 76 -1.82 -6.59 13.62
N PHE A 77 -2.60 -5.53 13.50
CA PHE A 77 -2.49 -4.35 14.35
C PHE A 77 -2.81 -4.67 15.82
N ASN A 78 -3.80 -5.53 16.09
CA ASN A 78 -4.07 -6.01 17.45
C ASN A 78 -2.86 -6.75 18.05
N ILE A 79 -2.18 -7.57 17.27
CA ILE A 79 -0.96 -8.27 17.71
C ILE A 79 0.16 -7.26 17.98
N CYS A 80 0.35 -6.26 17.11
CA CYS A 80 1.32 -5.20 17.33
C CYS A 80 1.06 -4.49 18.65
N ILE A 81 -0.16 -4.04 18.89
CA ILE A 81 -0.59 -3.34 20.11
C ILE A 81 -0.34 -4.21 21.36
N LYS A 82 -0.78 -5.47 21.32
CA LYS A 82 -0.58 -6.43 22.41
C LYS A 82 0.88 -6.61 22.79
N ASN A 83 1.80 -6.45 21.84
CA ASN A 83 3.23 -6.61 22.02
C ASN A 83 3.99 -5.27 22.15
N ASN A 84 3.30 -4.16 22.44
CA ASN A 84 3.86 -2.82 22.57
C ASN A 84 4.59 -2.28 21.33
N LEU A 85 4.31 -2.85 20.15
CA LEU A 85 4.76 -2.31 18.86
C LEU A 85 3.78 -1.20 18.44
N SER A 86 4.05 0.01 18.89
CA SER A 86 3.11 1.12 18.83
C SER A 86 3.22 2.01 17.60
N ASN A 87 4.30 1.92 16.81
CA ASN A 87 4.49 2.76 15.64
C ASN A 87 4.06 2.03 14.37
N ILE A 88 3.00 2.49 13.72
CA ILE A 88 2.39 1.84 12.55
C ILE A 88 2.36 2.81 11.37
N ILE A 89 2.98 2.45 10.25
CA ILE A 89 2.80 3.16 8.98
C ILE A 89 1.93 2.28 8.08
N PHE A 90 0.77 2.81 7.70
CA PHE A 90 -0.19 2.08 6.88
C PHE A 90 -0.22 2.60 5.44
N SER A 91 0.05 1.70 4.51
CA SER A 91 -0.08 1.93 3.07
C SER A 91 -1.56 1.91 2.69
N SER A 92 -2.18 3.09 2.61
CA SER A 92 -3.52 3.30 2.10
C SER A 92 -3.49 3.64 0.60
N THR A 93 -4.49 4.32 0.10
CA THR A 93 -4.66 4.62 -1.32
C THR A 93 -5.48 5.89 -1.55
N ALA A 94 -5.23 6.59 -2.62
CA ALA A 94 -6.11 7.66 -3.09
C ALA A 94 -7.51 7.17 -3.51
N ALA A 95 -7.68 5.89 -3.80
CA ALA A 95 -8.99 5.30 -4.13
C ALA A 95 -10.02 5.43 -3.00
N VAL A 96 -9.61 5.79 -1.78
CA VAL A 96 -10.51 6.08 -0.66
C VAL A 96 -11.38 7.31 -0.88
N TYR A 97 -10.93 8.28 -1.70
CA TYR A 97 -11.66 9.52 -1.96
C TYR A 97 -12.80 9.35 -2.97
N GLY A 98 -12.71 8.37 -3.87
CA GLY A 98 -13.69 8.16 -4.95
C GLY A 98 -13.63 9.25 -6.02
N ASN A 99 -14.79 9.61 -6.60
CA ASN A 99 -14.89 10.74 -7.51
C ASN A 99 -14.94 12.04 -6.71
N VAL A 100 -13.98 12.91 -6.97
CA VAL A 100 -13.93 14.28 -6.47
C VAL A 100 -14.19 15.23 -7.63
N SER A 101 -14.61 16.47 -7.34
CA SER A 101 -14.80 17.46 -8.38
C SER A 101 -13.47 17.75 -9.09
N GLN A 102 -13.54 17.97 -10.41
CA GLN A 102 -12.37 17.96 -11.29
C GLN A 102 -11.43 19.17 -11.15
N THR A 103 -11.77 20.14 -10.34
CA THR A 103 -11.09 21.44 -10.31
C THR A 103 -10.25 21.66 -9.05
N ASP A 104 -10.37 20.81 -8.04
CA ASP A 104 -9.79 21.09 -6.74
C ASP A 104 -8.72 20.08 -6.34
N LEU A 105 -7.69 20.57 -5.65
CA LEU A 105 -6.76 19.72 -4.92
C LEU A 105 -7.53 18.97 -3.81
N ILE A 106 -7.24 17.68 -3.67
CA ILE A 106 -7.89 16.84 -2.67
C ILE A 106 -7.14 16.98 -1.35
N SER A 107 -7.79 17.55 -0.35
CA SER A 107 -7.27 17.60 1.02
C SER A 107 -7.41 16.25 1.70
N GLU A 108 -6.53 15.95 2.69
CA GLU A 108 -6.62 14.76 3.54
C GLU A 108 -7.92 14.72 4.37
N THR A 109 -8.56 15.89 4.59
CA THR A 109 -9.84 16.00 5.29
C THR A 109 -11.05 15.81 4.38
N ALA A 110 -10.86 15.62 3.07
CA ALA A 110 -11.93 15.37 2.14
C ALA A 110 -12.73 14.12 2.51
N LYS A 111 -14.03 14.14 2.24
CA LYS A 111 -14.92 13.02 2.55
C LYS A 111 -14.51 11.76 1.78
N LEU A 112 -14.34 10.65 2.50
CA LEU A 112 -14.04 9.36 1.91
C LEU A 112 -15.32 8.74 1.32
N LYS A 113 -15.27 8.41 0.01
CA LYS A 113 -16.39 7.82 -0.73
C LYS A 113 -15.84 6.86 -1.79
N PRO A 114 -15.23 5.75 -1.38
CA PRO A 114 -14.64 4.79 -2.31
C PRO A 114 -15.69 4.22 -3.27
N LEU A 115 -15.28 3.95 -4.52
CA LEU A 115 -16.16 3.47 -5.59
C LEU A 115 -16.05 1.97 -5.83
N ASN A 116 -15.19 1.29 -5.11
CA ASN A 116 -14.93 -0.13 -5.29
C ASN A 116 -14.51 -0.80 -3.98
N PRO A 117 -14.64 -2.14 -3.88
CA PRO A 117 -14.31 -2.87 -2.66
C PRO A 117 -12.84 -2.76 -2.23
N TYR A 118 -11.90 -2.55 -3.15
CA TYR A 118 -10.51 -2.27 -2.80
C TYR A 118 -10.39 -0.98 -1.99
N GLY A 119 -10.91 0.15 -2.50
CA GLY A 119 -10.92 1.42 -1.79
C GLY A 119 -11.67 1.33 -0.46
N GLU A 120 -12.84 0.68 -0.45
CA GLU A 120 -13.63 0.45 0.77
C GLU A 120 -12.86 -0.37 1.81
N SER A 121 -12.12 -1.41 1.41
CA SER A 121 -11.30 -2.21 2.33
C SER A 121 -10.23 -1.37 3.02
N LYS A 122 -9.63 -0.42 2.29
CA LYS A 122 -8.64 0.51 2.85
C LYS A 122 -9.28 1.52 3.80
N VAL A 123 -10.45 2.09 3.45
CA VAL A 123 -11.21 2.98 4.34
C VAL A 123 -11.54 2.30 5.67
N ARG A 124 -12.01 1.07 5.66
CA ARG A 124 -12.32 0.32 6.88
C ARG A 124 -11.09 0.13 7.75
N THR A 125 -9.94 -0.17 7.16
CA THR A 125 -8.68 -0.31 7.88
C THR A 125 -8.20 1.02 8.47
N GLU A 126 -8.35 2.13 7.74
CA GLU A 126 -8.08 3.47 8.28
C GLU A 126 -8.99 3.80 9.48
N GLN A 127 -10.29 3.55 9.34
CA GLN A 127 -11.26 3.75 10.42
C GLN A 127 -10.96 2.91 11.66
N TYR A 128 -10.46 1.68 11.46
CA TYR A 128 -10.00 0.85 12.56
C TYR A 128 -8.83 1.51 13.31
N LEU A 129 -7.78 1.98 12.60
CA LEU A 129 -6.66 2.68 13.22
C LEU A 129 -7.11 3.96 13.93
N LEU A 130 -7.98 4.75 13.30
CA LEU A 130 -8.52 5.99 13.88
C LEU A 130 -9.30 5.74 15.19
N LYS A 131 -10.01 4.62 15.32
CA LYS A 131 -10.67 4.23 16.57
C LYS A 131 -9.70 3.85 17.69
N LYS A 132 -8.43 3.57 17.36
CA LYS A 132 -7.37 3.24 18.33
C LYS A 132 -6.57 4.44 18.83
N ILE A 133 -6.93 5.65 18.39
CA ILE A 133 -6.22 6.91 18.75
C ILE A 133 -6.18 7.19 20.27
N THR A 134 -7.07 6.56 21.04
CA THR A 134 -7.10 6.67 22.51
C THR A 134 -6.14 5.72 23.21
N THR A 135 -5.46 4.86 22.49
CA THR A 135 -4.43 3.95 22.97
C THR A 135 -3.04 4.55 22.66
N ASP A 136 -2.00 4.07 23.32
CA ASP A 136 -0.60 4.52 23.10
C ASP A 136 -0.04 4.09 21.73
N ILE A 137 -0.82 4.31 20.67
CA ILE A 137 -0.44 3.98 19.31
C ILE A 137 -0.18 5.24 18.51
N ASN A 138 0.98 5.27 17.85
CA ASN A 138 1.31 6.24 16.84
C ASN A 138 1.08 5.61 15.47
N PHE A 139 0.30 6.24 14.60
CA PHE A 139 0.17 5.77 13.25
C PHE A 139 0.21 6.91 12.24
N ILE A 140 0.72 6.58 11.05
CA ILE A 140 0.66 7.44 9.87
C ILE A 140 0.00 6.65 8.75
N ILE A 141 -1.03 7.25 8.14
CA ILE A 141 -1.75 6.69 7.00
C ILE A 141 -1.29 7.43 5.75
N LEU A 142 -0.67 6.72 4.81
CA LEU A 142 -0.20 7.29 3.55
C LEU A 142 -1.18 6.94 2.44
N ARG A 143 -1.90 7.96 1.93
CA ARG A 143 -2.84 7.85 0.81
C ARG A 143 -2.17 8.35 -0.45
N TYR A 144 -1.52 7.47 -1.18
CA TYR A 144 -0.84 7.83 -2.41
C TYR A 144 -1.57 7.32 -3.65
N PHE A 145 -1.27 7.96 -4.77
CA PHE A 145 -1.86 7.68 -6.08
C PHE A 145 -1.06 6.59 -6.80
N ASN A 146 -0.81 6.78 -8.10
CA ASN A 146 -0.12 5.78 -8.90
C ASN A 146 1.39 5.85 -8.67
N VAL A 147 1.97 4.80 -8.13
CA VAL A 147 3.41 4.69 -7.96
C VAL A 147 4.04 4.30 -9.28
N ALA A 148 5.06 5.02 -9.72
CA ALA A 148 5.74 4.81 -10.99
C ALA A 148 7.26 4.82 -10.82
N GLY A 149 7.97 4.36 -11.84
CA GLY A 149 9.42 4.34 -11.85
C GLY A 149 10.04 3.06 -11.29
N ALA A 150 11.34 3.07 -11.21
CA ALA A 150 12.18 2.00 -10.68
C ALA A 150 13.32 2.58 -9.84
N ASP A 151 13.98 1.73 -9.08
CA ASP A 151 15.18 2.14 -8.34
C ASP A 151 16.26 2.68 -9.31
N PRO A 152 16.79 3.89 -9.10
CA PRO A 152 17.83 4.47 -9.98
C PRO A 152 19.10 3.61 -10.09
N LYS A 153 19.37 2.76 -9.11
CA LYS A 153 20.50 1.81 -9.11
C LYS A 153 20.12 0.46 -9.74
N MET A 154 18.96 0.33 -10.37
CA MET A 154 18.50 -0.88 -11.05
C MET A 154 18.38 -2.12 -10.15
N ARG A 155 18.22 -1.95 -8.82
CA ARG A 155 18.10 -3.06 -7.86
C ARG A 155 16.70 -3.64 -7.82
N SER A 156 15.68 -2.81 -8.09
CA SER A 156 14.28 -3.22 -8.06
C SER A 156 13.44 -2.41 -9.05
N GLY A 157 12.30 -2.98 -9.42
CA GLY A 157 11.31 -2.35 -10.28
C GLY A 157 10.02 -3.15 -10.29
N LEU A 158 9.00 -2.66 -10.98
CA LEU A 158 7.72 -3.34 -11.10
C LEU A 158 7.83 -4.52 -12.08
N ILE A 159 7.92 -5.74 -11.56
CA ILE A 159 8.03 -6.99 -12.34
C ILE A 159 6.71 -7.77 -12.43
N SER A 160 5.61 -7.19 -11.98
CA SER A 160 4.28 -7.82 -12.05
C SER A 160 3.93 -8.18 -13.49
N LYS A 161 3.49 -9.43 -13.70
CA LYS A 161 2.97 -9.90 -14.98
C LYS A 161 1.53 -9.36 -15.17
N ASN A 162 1.16 -9.10 -16.44
CA ASN A 162 -0.17 -8.61 -16.82
C ASN A 162 -0.60 -7.34 -16.06
N THR A 163 0.34 -6.42 -15.90
CA THR A 163 0.06 -5.15 -15.26
C THR A 163 -0.79 -4.23 -16.14
N THR A 164 -1.65 -3.45 -15.50
CA THR A 164 -2.41 -2.34 -16.12
C THR A 164 -1.83 -0.97 -15.77
N HIS A 165 -0.73 -0.91 -15.03
CA HIS A 165 -0.05 0.35 -14.70
C HIS A 165 0.48 1.03 -15.94
N LEU A 166 0.01 2.25 -16.22
CA LEU A 166 0.28 2.97 -17.45
C LEU A 166 1.79 3.07 -17.74
N ILE A 167 2.58 3.57 -16.81
CA ILE A 167 4.03 3.80 -17.03
C ILE A 167 4.75 2.49 -17.38
N LYS A 168 4.45 1.38 -16.69
CA LYS A 168 5.03 0.08 -17.04
C LYS A 168 4.57 -0.40 -18.42
N THR A 169 3.28 -0.24 -18.73
CA THR A 169 2.73 -0.64 -20.05
C THR A 169 3.38 0.15 -21.18
N VAL A 170 3.56 1.47 -21.00
CA VAL A 170 4.27 2.33 -21.96
C VAL A 170 5.71 1.86 -22.12
N SER A 171 6.41 1.59 -21.02
CA SER A 171 7.79 1.10 -21.05
C SER A 171 7.92 -0.25 -21.79
N GLU A 172 6.99 -1.18 -21.56
CA GLU A 172 6.95 -2.47 -22.24
C GLU A 172 6.75 -2.32 -23.76
N VAL A 173 5.93 -1.35 -24.20
CA VAL A 173 5.77 -1.05 -25.62
C VAL A 173 7.05 -0.42 -26.19
N ALA A 174 7.64 0.54 -25.48
CA ALA A 174 8.86 1.22 -25.93
C ALA A 174 10.04 0.27 -26.15
N VAL A 175 10.14 -0.81 -25.36
CA VAL A 175 11.19 -1.84 -25.49
C VAL A 175 10.76 -3.06 -26.30
N GLY A 176 9.61 -3.03 -26.98
CA GLY A 176 9.13 -4.11 -27.84
C GLY A 176 8.62 -5.36 -27.11
N GLN A 177 8.38 -5.29 -25.81
CA GLN A 177 7.79 -6.40 -25.03
C GLN A 177 6.27 -6.48 -25.12
N ARG A 178 5.64 -5.45 -25.66
CA ARG A 178 4.19 -5.34 -25.89
C ARG A 178 3.94 -4.60 -27.20
N ASP A 179 2.97 -5.06 -27.98
CA ASP A 179 2.69 -4.49 -29.32
C ASP A 179 2.05 -3.10 -29.24
N LYS A 180 1.16 -2.88 -28.26
CA LYS A 180 0.37 -1.64 -28.18
C LYS A 180 -0.13 -1.33 -26.78
N ILE A 181 -0.46 -0.05 -26.59
CA ILE A 181 -1.22 0.45 -25.44
C ILE A 181 -2.71 0.47 -25.84
N LYS A 182 -3.58 0.08 -24.88
CA LYS A 182 -5.03 0.24 -25.03
C LYS A 182 -5.49 1.47 -24.26
N ILE A 183 -6.26 2.32 -24.90
CA ILE A 183 -6.98 3.43 -24.28
C ILE A 183 -8.38 2.91 -23.93
N PHE A 184 -8.74 2.95 -22.63
CA PHE A 184 -10.00 2.39 -22.11
C PHE A 184 -11.08 3.48 -21.97
N GLY A 185 -11.37 4.19 -23.05
CA GLY A 185 -12.32 5.28 -23.11
C GLY A 185 -11.67 6.63 -23.34
N ASN A 186 -12.42 7.49 -24.02
CA ASN A 186 -12.05 8.87 -24.37
C ASN A 186 -13.22 9.82 -24.19
N ASP A 187 -14.20 9.45 -23.38
CA ASP A 187 -15.46 10.12 -23.14
C ASP A 187 -15.62 10.61 -21.69
N TYR A 188 -14.52 10.62 -20.93
CA TYR A 188 -14.51 11.24 -19.60
C TYR A 188 -14.66 12.75 -19.72
N ASN A 189 -15.33 13.36 -18.74
CA ASN A 189 -15.46 14.81 -18.66
C ASN A 189 -14.13 15.44 -18.19
N THR A 190 -13.11 15.40 -19.05
CA THR A 190 -11.76 15.92 -18.86
C THR A 190 -11.29 16.62 -20.14
N PRO A 191 -10.25 17.46 -20.12
CA PRO A 191 -9.81 18.21 -21.30
C PRO A 191 -9.49 17.36 -22.53
N ASP A 192 -8.98 16.14 -22.32
CA ASP A 192 -8.59 15.21 -23.41
C ASP A 192 -9.48 13.96 -23.48
N GLY A 193 -10.56 13.92 -22.69
CA GLY A 193 -11.47 12.79 -22.62
C GLY A 193 -10.92 11.55 -21.91
N THR A 194 -9.71 11.59 -21.38
CA THR A 194 -9.11 10.48 -20.63
C THR A 194 -9.10 10.73 -19.12
N ALA A 195 -8.82 9.70 -18.33
CA ALA A 195 -8.82 9.82 -16.89
C ALA A 195 -7.59 10.60 -16.38
N ILE A 196 -7.81 11.67 -15.61
CA ILE A 196 -6.75 12.40 -14.91
C ILE A 196 -6.19 11.52 -13.80
N ARG A 197 -4.86 11.44 -13.71
CA ARG A 197 -4.14 10.65 -12.70
C ARG A 197 -2.95 11.41 -12.18
N ASP A 198 -2.71 11.26 -10.89
CA ASP A 198 -1.51 11.75 -10.23
C ASP A 198 -0.49 10.60 -10.09
N TYR A 199 0.80 10.94 -10.11
CA TYR A 199 1.90 9.98 -10.05
C TYR A 199 2.92 10.41 -9.02
N ILE A 200 3.49 9.41 -8.33
CA ILE A 200 4.63 9.60 -7.44
C ILE A 200 5.74 8.61 -7.83
N HIS A 201 6.98 9.08 -7.86
CA HIS A 201 8.11 8.17 -8.13
C HIS A 201 8.33 7.23 -6.94
N VAL A 202 8.64 5.96 -7.22
CA VAL A 202 8.81 4.94 -6.17
C VAL A 202 9.90 5.29 -5.16
N SER A 203 10.99 5.95 -5.58
CA SER A 203 12.04 6.39 -4.67
C SER A 203 11.58 7.51 -3.74
N ASP A 204 10.79 8.47 -4.26
CA ASP A 204 10.23 9.55 -3.43
C ASP A 204 9.25 8.98 -2.39
N LEU A 205 8.44 8.01 -2.81
CA LEU A 205 7.54 7.32 -1.89
C LEU A 205 8.30 6.53 -0.81
N ALA A 206 9.40 5.87 -1.16
CA ALA A 206 10.26 5.20 -0.19
C ALA A 206 10.85 6.19 0.82
N ASP A 207 11.34 7.34 0.35
CA ASP A 207 11.84 8.41 1.22
C ASP A 207 10.74 8.99 2.13
N ILE A 208 9.51 9.13 1.63
CA ILE A 208 8.35 9.54 2.44
C ILE A 208 8.11 8.55 3.60
N HIS A 209 8.18 7.24 3.35
CA HIS A 209 8.04 6.24 4.40
C HIS A 209 9.12 6.36 5.47
N ILE A 210 10.38 6.61 5.07
CA ILE A 210 11.49 6.84 6.01
C ILE A 210 11.30 8.13 6.80
N LYS A 211 10.86 9.21 6.15
CA LYS A 211 10.55 10.48 6.83
C LYS A 211 9.40 10.32 7.81
N ALA A 212 8.34 9.59 7.42
CA ALA A 212 7.23 9.27 8.31
C ALA A 212 7.69 8.48 9.56
N LEU A 213 8.56 7.47 9.38
CA LEU A 213 9.14 6.71 10.48
C LEU A 213 9.94 7.61 11.42
N LYS A 214 10.83 8.45 10.89
CA LYS A 214 11.64 9.38 11.68
C LYS A 214 10.74 10.32 12.47
N PHE A 215 9.74 10.92 11.82
CA PHE A 215 8.77 11.80 12.47
C PHE A 215 8.07 11.12 13.65
N MET A 216 7.64 9.87 13.51
CA MET A 216 7.00 9.10 14.58
C MET A 216 7.94 8.83 15.75
N ILE A 217 9.22 8.52 15.47
CA ILE A 217 10.21 8.24 16.51
C ILE A 217 10.59 9.51 17.29
N GLU A 218 10.75 10.63 16.60
CA GLU A 218 11.16 11.92 17.16
C GLU A 218 10.03 12.61 17.94
N ASN A 219 8.76 12.37 17.56
CA ASN A 219 7.57 12.98 18.16
C ASN A 219 6.78 11.97 19.03
N LYS A 220 7.45 11.04 19.69
CA LYS A 220 6.81 10.16 20.68
C LYS A 220 6.13 11.01 21.76
N LYS A 221 4.80 10.87 21.86
CA LYS A 221 4.01 11.41 22.97
C LYS A 221 4.14 10.53 24.19
#